data_174c0c929cb788679ca52f516c20aa5c
#
_entry.id   174c0c929cb788679ca52f516c20aa5c
#
_cell.length_a   1.000
_cell.length_b   1.000
_cell.length_c   1.000
_cell.angle_alpha   90.00
_cell.angle_beta   90.00
_cell.angle_gamma   90.00
#
_symmetry.space_group_name_H-M   'P 1'
#
loop_
_entity.id
_entity.type
_entity.pdbx_description
1 polymer ?
#
loop_
_entity_poly.entity_id
_entity_poly.type
_entity_poly.pdbx_seq_one_letter_code
_entity_poly.pdbx_strand_id
1 'polypeptide(L)'
;IHLNFQNIIRGKGTKKEHGIFTITGLGIFLGIIGLLTQLYDTPFTFRLVCISNLGNPNYNTRSWWLFTLDFIFGAFFLLPHSLYVYRHFQTPNKFLGRLWLLLSILGCFGLVMVGIFNETINPAHIIFAL
;
A
#
# COMPACT_ATOMS: atom_id res chain seq x y z
N ILE A 1 21.59 -11.30 -9.01
CA ILE A 1 21.11 -11.17 -7.62
C ILE A 1 20.05 -12.23 -7.42
N HIS A 2 20.34 -13.30 -6.69
CA HIS A 2 19.35 -14.28 -6.27
C HIS A 2 18.57 -13.69 -5.11
N LEU A 3 17.37 -13.14 -5.39
CA LEU A 3 16.45 -12.68 -4.35
C LEU A 3 15.81 -13.93 -3.72
N ASN A 4 16.11 -14.18 -2.44
CA ASN A 4 15.43 -15.23 -1.71
C ASN A 4 14.09 -14.70 -1.18
N PHE A 5 13.05 -14.89 -2.00
CA PHE A 5 11.70 -14.35 -1.78
C PHE A 5 11.09 -14.81 -0.44
N GLN A 6 11.31 -16.06 -0.04
CA GLN A 6 10.81 -16.57 1.25
C GLN A 6 11.43 -15.85 2.44
N ASN A 7 12.72 -15.52 2.38
CA ASN A 7 13.40 -14.78 3.43
C ASN A 7 12.92 -13.33 3.46
N ILE A 8 12.67 -12.71 2.30
CA ILE A 8 12.15 -11.35 2.21
C ILE A 8 10.78 -11.26 2.88
N ILE A 9 9.82 -12.14 2.51
CA ILE A 9 8.47 -12.15 3.09
C ILE A 9 8.51 -12.33 4.61
N ARG A 10 9.44 -13.13 5.13
CA ARG A 10 9.60 -13.35 6.57
C ARG A 10 10.38 -12.24 7.28
N GLY A 11 10.80 -11.18 6.60
CA GLY A 11 11.63 -10.11 7.17
C GLY A 11 13.04 -10.57 7.58
N LYS A 12 13.57 -11.62 6.95
CA LYS A 12 14.89 -12.22 7.26
C LYS A 12 15.96 -11.96 6.19
N GLY A 13 15.61 -11.36 5.08
CA GLY A 13 16.53 -11.03 3.99
C GLY A 13 17.56 -9.96 4.39
N THR A 14 18.54 -9.75 3.52
CA THR A 14 19.54 -8.69 3.68
C THR A 14 18.92 -7.29 3.49
N LYS A 15 19.57 -6.25 4.00
CA LYS A 15 19.17 -4.85 3.80
C LYS A 15 19.00 -4.51 2.30
N LYS A 16 19.90 -5.04 1.46
CA LYS A 16 19.87 -4.81 0.01
C LYS A 16 18.65 -5.46 -0.63
N GLU A 17 18.34 -6.71 -0.27
CA GLU A 17 17.17 -7.45 -0.79
C GLU A 17 15.87 -6.75 -0.41
N HIS A 18 15.73 -6.35 0.87
CA HIS A 18 14.56 -5.60 1.32
C HIS A 18 14.46 -4.22 0.68
N GLY A 19 15.59 -3.52 0.52
CA GLY A 19 15.63 -2.24 -0.17
C GLY A 19 15.14 -2.35 -1.62
N ILE A 20 15.68 -3.30 -2.39
CA ILE A 20 15.25 -3.55 -3.78
C ILE A 20 13.76 -3.91 -3.83
N PHE A 21 13.32 -4.84 -2.98
CA PHE A 21 11.93 -5.28 -2.93
C PHE A 21 10.97 -4.10 -2.64
N THR A 22 11.26 -3.30 -1.62
CA THR A 22 10.43 -2.17 -1.21
C THR A 22 10.39 -1.07 -2.28
N ILE A 23 11.56 -0.70 -2.86
CA ILE A 23 11.63 0.32 -3.91
C ILE A 23 10.88 -0.15 -5.16
N THR A 24 11.03 -1.41 -5.54
CA THR A 24 10.30 -1.99 -6.68
C THR A 24 8.79 -1.97 -6.42
N GLY A 25 8.35 -2.39 -5.23
CA GLY A 25 6.94 -2.36 -4.85
C GLY A 25 6.36 -0.96 -4.87
N LEU A 26 7.09 0.02 -4.30
CA LEU A 26 6.68 1.42 -4.32
C LEU A 26 6.61 1.97 -5.75
N GLY A 27 7.59 1.64 -6.60
CA GLY A 27 7.61 2.06 -8.00
C GLY A 27 6.41 1.50 -8.79
N ILE A 28 6.05 0.23 -8.57
CA ILE A 28 4.86 -0.40 -9.16
C ILE A 28 3.59 0.32 -8.68
N PHE A 29 3.44 0.50 -7.36
CA PHE A 29 2.30 1.18 -6.76
C PHE A 29 2.09 2.58 -7.33
N LEU A 30 3.13 3.41 -7.33
CA LEU A 30 3.05 4.77 -7.89
C LEU A 30 2.83 4.76 -9.41
N GLY A 31 3.40 3.79 -10.13
CA GLY A 31 3.21 3.60 -11.56
C GLY A 31 1.76 3.26 -11.91
N ILE A 32 1.11 2.39 -11.13
CA ILE A 32 -0.30 2.04 -11.32
C ILE A 32 -1.20 3.25 -11.01
N ILE A 33 -0.94 4.00 -9.93
CA ILE A 33 -1.66 5.25 -9.65
C ILE A 33 -1.52 6.22 -10.83
N GLY A 34 -0.30 6.42 -11.36
CA GLY A 34 -0.06 7.25 -12.54
C GLY A 34 -0.82 6.77 -13.78
N LEU A 35 -0.87 5.45 -14.01
CA LEU A 35 -1.65 4.86 -15.09
C LEU A 35 -3.16 5.11 -14.90
N LEU A 36 -3.67 4.95 -13.68
CA LEU A 36 -5.08 5.20 -13.36
C LEU A 36 -5.49 6.64 -13.63
N THR A 37 -4.61 7.62 -13.40
CA THR A 37 -4.90 9.03 -13.75
C THR A 37 -5.06 9.24 -15.25
N GLN A 38 -4.38 8.45 -16.08
CA GLN A 38 -4.50 8.51 -17.53
C GLN A 38 -5.75 7.76 -18.05
N LEU A 39 -6.15 6.71 -17.33
CA LEU A 39 -7.34 5.90 -17.69
C LEU A 39 -8.64 6.46 -17.12
N TYR A 40 -8.58 7.52 -16.36
CA TYR A 40 -9.75 8.15 -15.76
C TYR A 40 -10.70 8.70 -16.83
N ASP A 41 -12.00 8.52 -16.63
CA ASP A 41 -13.03 8.82 -17.65
C ASP A 41 -13.07 10.30 -18.08
N THR A 42 -12.60 11.20 -17.22
CA THR A 42 -12.42 12.64 -17.51
C THR A 42 -10.97 13.06 -17.22
N PRO A 43 -10.48 14.18 -17.79
CA PRO A 43 -9.12 14.65 -17.48
C PRO A 43 -8.87 14.78 -15.98
N PHE A 44 -7.94 13.97 -15.44
CA PHE A 44 -7.64 13.94 -14.01
C PHE A 44 -6.82 15.15 -13.62
N THR A 45 -7.29 15.90 -12.62
CA THR A 45 -6.56 17.02 -12.04
C THR A 45 -6.58 16.91 -10.52
N PHE A 46 -5.41 16.83 -9.88
CA PHE A 46 -5.27 16.76 -8.42
C PHE A 46 -5.94 17.93 -7.66
N ARG A 47 -6.24 19.01 -8.36
CA ARG A 47 -6.90 20.17 -7.77
C ARG A 47 -8.41 19.98 -7.57
N LEU A 48 -9.03 19.14 -8.41
CA LEU A 48 -10.48 18.98 -8.47
C LEU A 48 -10.95 17.57 -8.14
N VAL A 49 -10.06 16.59 -8.21
CA VAL A 49 -10.39 15.17 -8.09
C VAL A 49 -9.51 14.52 -7.03
N CYS A 50 -10.11 13.86 -6.05
CA CYS A 50 -9.37 13.08 -5.06
C CYS A 50 -8.81 11.80 -5.67
N ILE A 51 -7.67 11.32 -5.17
CA ILE A 51 -7.07 10.03 -5.60
C ILE A 51 -8.05 8.87 -5.38
N SER A 52 -8.86 8.92 -4.33
CA SER A 52 -9.90 7.92 -4.03
C SER A 52 -10.96 7.78 -5.15
N ASN A 53 -11.20 8.83 -5.93
CA ASN A 53 -12.12 8.77 -7.08
C ASN A 53 -11.63 7.79 -8.16
N LEU A 54 -10.32 7.49 -8.22
CA LEU A 54 -9.76 6.50 -9.14
C LEU A 54 -10.31 5.09 -8.86
N GLY A 55 -10.68 4.80 -7.60
CA GLY A 55 -11.32 3.55 -7.19
C GLY A 55 -12.85 3.57 -7.22
N ASN A 56 -13.48 4.68 -7.62
CA ASN A 56 -14.92 4.81 -7.63
C ASN A 56 -15.51 4.41 -8.99
N PRO A 57 -16.33 3.35 -9.07
CA PRO A 57 -16.91 2.87 -10.33
C PRO A 57 -17.82 3.89 -11.02
N ASN A 58 -18.33 4.90 -10.30
CA ASN A 58 -19.17 5.96 -10.90
C ASN A 58 -18.33 7.01 -11.65
N TYR A 59 -17.06 7.17 -11.30
CA TYR A 59 -16.15 8.16 -11.90
C TYR A 59 -15.05 7.54 -12.75
N ASN A 60 -14.75 6.26 -12.53
CA ASN A 60 -13.75 5.49 -13.25
C ASN A 60 -14.34 4.13 -13.64
N THR A 61 -15.22 4.13 -14.66
CA THR A 61 -16.06 2.98 -15.00
C THR A 61 -15.25 1.79 -15.51
N ARG A 62 -14.07 2.03 -16.11
CA ARG A 62 -13.28 0.99 -16.78
C ARG A 62 -12.17 0.39 -15.90
N SER A 63 -11.56 1.18 -15.03
CA SER A 63 -10.33 0.80 -14.35
C SER A 63 -10.36 0.91 -12.82
N TRP A 64 -11.52 1.15 -12.19
CA TRP A 64 -11.67 1.25 -10.74
C TRP A 64 -11.13 0.03 -9.97
N TRP A 65 -11.28 -1.17 -10.52
CA TRP A 65 -10.79 -2.42 -9.91
C TRP A 65 -9.27 -2.48 -9.82
N LEU A 66 -8.56 -1.80 -10.72
CA LEU A 66 -7.11 -1.72 -10.71
C LEU A 66 -6.62 -0.94 -9.48
N PHE A 67 -7.36 0.08 -9.04
CA PHE A 67 -7.12 0.79 -7.79
C PHE A 67 -7.18 -0.15 -6.58
N THR A 68 -8.22 -0.99 -6.50
CA THR A 68 -8.35 -1.99 -5.43
C THR A 68 -7.16 -2.95 -5.42
N LEU A 69 -6.78 -3.48 -6.58
CA LEU A 69 -5.62 -4.38 -6.68
C LEU A 69 -4.33 -3.69 -6.28
N ASP A 70 -4.12 -2.44 -6.68
CA ASP A 70 -2.93 -1.67 -6.36
C ASP A 70 -2.75 -1.47 -4.85
N PHE A 71 -3.81 -1.15 -4.14
CA PHE A 71 -3.79 -1.00 -2.69
C PHE A 71 -3.53 -2.34 -1.96
N ILE A 72 -4.08 -3.45 -2.44
CA ILE A 72 -3.78 -4.79 -1.92
C ILE A 72 -2.30 -5.12 -2.16
N PHE A 73 -1.76 -4.87 -3.34
CA PHE A 73 -0.34 -5.07 -3.64
C PHE A 73 0.55 -4.14 -2.82
N GLY A 74 0.17 -2.89 -2.63
CA GLY A 74 0.89 -1.94 -1.76
C GLY A 74 1.05 -2.49 -0.35
N ALA A 75 -0.03 -3.00 0.25
CA ALA A 75 0.01 -3.64 1.56
C ALA A 75 0.92 -4.88 1.57
N PHE A 76 0.88 -5.71 0.50
CA PHE A 76 1.74 -6.89 0.35
C PHE A 76 3.23 -6.53 0.32
N PHE A 77 3.63 -5.42 -0.29
CA PHE A 77 5.02 -4.98 -0.30
C PHE A 77 5.45 -4.32 1.02
N LEU A 78 4.55 -3.61 1.69
CA LEU A 78 4.85 -2.91 2.94
C LEU A 78 4.98 -3.85 4.14
N LEU A 79 4.22 -4.93 4.20
CA LEU A 79 4.24 -5.85 5.33
C LEU A 79 5.62 -6.52 5.55
N PRO A 80 6.29 -7.10 4.53
CA PRO A 80 7.64 -7.65 4.68
C PRO A 80 8.67 -6.59 5.11
N HIS A 81 8.54 -5.36 4.60
CA HIS A 81 9.38 -4.24 5.00
C HIS A 81 9.21 -3.93 6.49
N SER A 82 7.98 -3.86 6.97
CA SER A 82 7.66 -3.62 8.38
C SER A 82 8.23 -4.71 9.30
N LEU A 83 8.13 -5.97 8.88
CA LEU A 83 8.73 -7.11 9.61
C LEU A 83 10.25 -7.03 9.62
N TYR A 84 10.87 -6.63 8.51
CA TYR A 84 12.32 -6.45 8.43
C TYR A 84 12.79 -5.35 9.37
N VAL A 85 12.16 -4.18 9.35
CA VAL A 85 12.49 -3.07 10.25
C VAL A 85 12.33 -3.48 11.71
N TYR A 86 11.23 -4.14 12.08
CA TYR A 86 11.02 -4.61 13.45
C TYR A 86 12.12 -5.56 13.92
N ARG A 87 12.63 -6.44 13.05
CA ARG A 87 13.68 -7.42 13.40
C ARG A 87 15.06 -6.82 13.51
N HIS A 88 15.38 -5.81 12.71
CA HIS A 88 16.74 -5.25 12.58
C HIS A 88 16.92 -3.94 13.35
N PHE A 89 15.85 -3.16 13.55
CA PHE A 89 15.90 -2.00 14.41
C PHE A 89 15.60 -2.41 15.85
N GLN A 90 16.68 -2.70 16.59
CA GLN A 90 16.59 -2.94 18.02
C GLN A 90 16.36 -1.60 18.73
N THR A 91 15.10 -1.27 18.98
CA THR A 91 14.78 -0.17 19.89
C THR A 91 15.13 -0.58 21.32
N PRO A 92 15.73 0.30 22.14
CA PRO A 92 16.03 0.00 23.57
C PRO A 92 14.77 -0.42 24.33
N ASN A 93 13.61 0.04 23.89
CA ASN A 93 12.32 -0.26 24.48
C ASN A 93 11.54 -1.27 23.61
N LYS A 94 11.47 -2.52 24.08
CA LYS A 94 10.72 -3.61 23.40
C LYS A 94 9.24 -3.29 23.23
N PHE A 95 8.65 -2.49 24.11
CA PHE A 95 7.25 -2.07 24.00
C PHE A 95 7.05 -1.18 22.76
N LEU A 96 7.91 -0.17 22.56
CA LEU A 96 7.85 0.71 21.40
C LEU A 96 8.02 -0.06 20.08
N GLY A 97 8.94 -1.03 20.03
CA GLY A 97 9.11 -1.87 18.85
C GLY A 97 7.85 -2.68 18.51
N ARG A 98 7.19 -3.27 19.52
CA ARG A 98 5.93 -4.00 19.32
C ARG A 98 4.78 -3.09 18.90
N LEU A 99 4.68 -1.91 19.51
CA LEU A 99 3.67 -0.91 19.16
C LEU A 99 3.85 -0.46 17.72
N TRP A 100 5.09 -0.18 17.30
CA TRP A 100 5.39 0.18 15.92
C TRP A 100 4.98 -0.92 14.91
N LEU A 101 5.29 -2.19 15.21
CA LEU A 101 4.88 -3.32 14.37
C LEU A 101 3.36 -3.44 14.30
N LEU A 102 2.67 -3.31 15.43
CA LEU A 102 1.21 -3.35 15.47
C LEU A 102 0.60 -2.24 14.60
N LEU A 103 1.07 -1.00 14.74
CA LEU A 103 0.61 0.13 13.93
C LEU A 103 0.89 -0.07 12.44
N SER A 104 2.04 -0.66 12.09
CA SER A 104 2.37 -0.99 10.70
C SER A 104 1.44 -2.05 10.11
N ILE A 105 1.09 -3.08 10.88
CA ILE A 105 0.13 -4.12 10.46
C ILE A 105 -1.26 -3.51 10.28
N LEU A 106 -1.69 -2.67 11.23
CA LEU A 106 -2.97 -1.95 11.12
C LEU A 106 -3.00 -1.02 9.91
N GLY A 107 -1.88 -0.34 9.60
CA GLY A 107 -1.73 0.48 8.40
C GLY A 107 -1.85 -0.34 7.11
N CYS A 108 -1.20 -1.51 7.03
CA CYS A 108 -1.35 -2.42 5.89
C CYS A 108 -2.81 -2.90 5.74
N PHE A 109 -3.48 -3.23 6.86
CA PHE A 109 -4.90 -3.58 6.86
C PHE A 109 -5.75 -2.40 6.38
N GLY A 110 -5.48 -1.17 6.86
CA GLY A 110 -6.15 0.06 6.41
C GLY A 110 -6.01 0.26 4.90
N LEU A 111 -4.82 0.06 4.32
CA LEU A 111 -4.62 0.13 2.88
C LEU A 111 -5.52 -0.85 2.11
N VAL A 112 -5.58 -2.10 2.54
CA VAL A 112 -6.46 -3.11 1.92
C VAL A 112 -7.92 -2.67 1.99
N MET A 113 -8.35 -2.15 3.16
CA MET A 113 -9.73 -1.69 3.35
C MET A 113 -10.04 -0.47 2.49
N VAL A 114 -9.13 0.49 2.35
CA VAL A 114 -9.30 1.64 1.43
C VAL A 114 -9.44 1.17 -0.02
N GLY A 115 -8.70 0.15 -0.42
CA GLY A 115 -8.82 -0.43 -1.76
C GLY A 115 -10.17 -1.13 -2.01
N ILE A 116 -10.69 -1.85 -1.00
CA ILE A 116 -11.94 -2.62 -1.12
C ILE A 116 -13.17 -1.70 -0.95
N PHE A 117 -13.15 -0.84 0.07
CA PHE A 117 -14.25 0.10 0.34
C PHE A 117 -13.98 1.41 -0.38
N ASN A 118 -14.45 1.49 -1.62
CA ASN A 118 -14.39 2.73 -2.39
C ASN A 118 -15.39 3.77 -1.87
N GLU A 119 -15.34 4.98 -2.41
CA GLU A 119 -16.18 6.12 -1.96
C GLU A 119 -17.70 5.88 -2.08
N THR A 120 -18.13 4.86 -2.82
CA THR A 120 -19.57 4.53 -2.91
C THR A 120 -20.11 3.94 -1.62
N ILE A 121 -19.22 3.42 -0.76
CA ILE A 121 -19.56 2.84 0.56
C ILE A 121 -19.14 3.82 1.65
N ASN A 122 -19.69 5.02 1.64
CA ASN A 122 -19.56 5.99 2.72
C ASN A 122 -20.47 5.55 3.90
N PRO A 123 -20.04 5.51 5.17
CA PRO A 123 -18.86 6.15 5.77
C PRO A 123 -17.61 5.25 5.91
N ALA A 124 -17.67 3.98 5.53
CA ALA A 124 -16.56 3.05 5.78
C ALA A 124 -15.24 3.51 5.14
N HIS A 125 -15.28 4.05 3.92
CA HIS A 125 -14.09 4.57 3.26
C HIS A 125 -13.40 5.67 4.08
N ILE A 126 -14.15 6.58 4.68
CA ILE A 126 -13.59 7.67 5.50
C ILE A 126 -12.92 7.12 6.74
N ILE A 127 -13.50 6.11 7.39
CA ILE A 127 -12.95 5.50 8.62
C ILE A 127 -11.57 4.86 8.35
N PHE A 128 -11.40 4.22 7.19
CA PHE A 128 -10.15 3.53 6.85
C PHE A 128 -9.11 4.43 6.16
N ALA A 129 -9.50 5.62 5.68
CA ALA A 129 -8.61 6.60 5.05
C ALA A 129 -7.96 7.58 6.04
N LEU A 130 -8.44 7.64 7.30
CA LEU A 130 -7.87 8.43 8.40
C LEU A 130 -6.75 7.69 9.12
#